data_1857c92b0c75ca029ae13e57d78e9a4d
#
_entry.id   1857c92b0c75ca029ae13e57d78e9a4d
#
_cell.length_a   1.000
_cell.length_b   1.000
_cell.length_c   1.000
_cell.angle_alpha   90.00
_cell.angle_beta   90.00
_cell.angle_gamma   90.00
#
_symmetry.space_group_name_H-M   'P 1'
#
loop_
_entity.id
_entity.type
_entity.pdbx_description
1 polymer ?
#
loop_
_entity_poly.entity_id
_entity_poly.type
_entity_poly.pdbx_seq_one_letter_code
_entity_poly.pdbx_strand_id
1 'polypeptide(L)'
;TFIFKKNIKRMNSKNNGREKFLPNDEKKINFLINKTKLNFPLIVMDCLYGPIYDIDILAYRGKLLQFATRERIGFQGVRGNIIKKFNDKYLKISKKTTKILKLSWLFDFDIMHDKKGLPQILEINPRQSGSIFNSLRSNFPFYKSIVNLTYNTNVPMMFKLNKDKKYLN
;
A
#
# COMPACT_ATOMS: atom_id res chain seq x y z
N THR A 1 -16.69 -4.59 11.13
CA THR A 1 -16.67 -5.28 9.83
C THR A 1 -15.30 -5.90 9.64
N PHE A 2 -15.25 -7.19 9.37
CA PHE A 2 -14.02 -7.92 9.10
C PHE A 2 -13.94 -8.29 7.62
N ILE A 3 -12.75 -8.48 7.11
CA ILE A 3 -12.50 -8.98 5.77
C ILE A 3 -11.76 -10.32 5.91
N PHE A 4 -12.29 -11.35 5.27
CA PHE A 4 -11.58 -12.61 5.12
C PHE A 4 -10.81 -12.58 3.79
N LYS A 5 -9.51 -12.77 3.86
CA LYS A 5 -8.66 -12.92 2.68
C LYS A 5 -8.29 -14.38 2.54
N LYS A 6 -8.77 -15.03 1.49
CA LYS A 6 -8.36 -16.38 1.15
C LYS A 6 -6.90 -16.35 0.70
N ASN A 7 -6.07 -17.22 1.26
CA ASN A 7 -4.70 -17.39 0.79
C ASN A 7 -4.74 -18.19 -0.53
N ILE A 8 -4.85 -17.48 -1.66
CA ILE A 8 -4.99 -18.10 -2.97
C ILE A 8 -3.76 -17.80 -3.81
N LYS A 9 -3.06 -18.84 -4.24
CA LYS A 9 -2.33 -18.82 -5.51
C LYS A 9 -3.30 -18.31 -6.58
N ARG A 10 -3.02 -17.11 -7.12
CA ARG A 10 -3.78 -16.45 -8.21
C ARG A 10 -4.98 -17.21 -8.74
N MET A 11 -6.15 -16.92 -8.22
CA MET A 11 -7.40 -17.31 -8.88
C MET A 11 -8.09 -16.06 -9.40
N ASN A 12 -8.50 -16.11 -10.67
CA ASN A 12 -9.38 -15.15 -11.33
C ASN A 12 -10.77 -15.19 -10.70
N SER A 13 -10.97 -14.59 -9.54
CA SER A 13 -12.30 -14.39 -8.99
C SER A 13 -12.67 -12.91 -9.08
N LYS A 14 -13.88 -12.64 -9.56
CA LYS A 14 -14.45 -11.29 -9.65
C LYS A 14 -14.38 -10.47 -8.35
N ASN A 15 -14.15 -11.11 -7.21
CA ASN A 15 -14.08 -10.50 -5.87
C ASN A 15 -12.71 -10.61 -5.21
N ASN A 16 -11.63 -10.99 -5.93
CA ASN A 16 -10.27 -11.14 -5.40
C ASN A 16 -10.18 -11.93 -4.09
N GLY A 17 -11.09 -12.84 -3.82
CA GLY A 17 -11.12 -13.64 -2.60
C GLY A 17 -11.32 -12.84 -1.31
N ARG A 18 -11.87 -11.62 -1.41
CA ARG A 18 -12.21 -10.78 -0.25
C ARG A 18 -13.71 -10.77 -0.03
N GLU A 19 -14.14 -11.17 1.14
CA GLU A 19 -15.54 -11.06 1.54
C GLU A 19 -15.66 -10.11 2.74
N LYS A 20 -16.69 -9.27 2.74
CA LYS A 20 -16.96 -8.33 3.82
C LYS A 20 -18.06 -8.89 4.72
N PHE A 21 -17.81 -8.89 6.01
CA PHE A 21 -18.77 -9.30 7.02
C PHE A 21 -19.03 -8.17 8.01
N LEU A 22 -20.26 -8.12 8.52
CA LEU A 22 -20.61 -7.19 9.58
C LEU A 22 -19.96 -7.62 10.89
N PRO A 23 -19.44 -6.69 11.71
CA PRO A 23 -18.92 -7.02 13.03
C PRO A 23 -20.00 -7.62 13.91
N ASN A 24 -19.65 -8.51 14.81
CA ASN A 24 -20.50 -9.15 15.81
C ASN A 24 -21.62 -10.08 15.29
N ASP A 25 -21.53 -10.56 14.08
CA ASP A 25 -22.46 -11.55 13.55
C ASP A 25 -21.78 -12.92 13.39
N GLU A 26 -21.50 -13.55 14.53
CA GLU A 26 -20.81 -14.84 14.58
C GLU A 26 -21.58 -15.94 13.83
N LYS A 27 -22.93 -15.94 13.94
CA LYS A 27 -23.79 -16.89 13.22
C LYS A 27 -23.64 -16.76 11.72
N LYS A 28 -23.59 -15.51 11.23
CA LYS A 28 -23.41 -15.22 9.81
C LYS A 28 -22.00 -15.57 9.33
N ILE A 29 -20.98 -15.33 10.15
CA ILE A 29 -19.59 -15.74 9.86
C ILE A 29 -19.53 -17.27 9.73
N ASN A 30 -20.05 -18.02 10.69
CA ASN A 30 -20.09 -19.48 10.66
C ASN A 30 -20.90 -20.02 9.48
N PHE A 31 -22.05 -19.40 9.18
CA PHE A 31 -22.84 -19.76 8.00
C PHE A 31 -22.04 -19.58 6.69
N LEU A 32 -21.32 -18.45 6.54
CA LEU A 32 -20.53 -18.18 5.36
C LEU A 32 -19.31 -19.08 5.23
N ILE A 33 -18.63 -19.39 6.33
CA ILE A 33 -17.51 -20.35 6.35
C ILE A 33 -18.01 -21.71 5.86
N ASN A 34 -19.14 -22.18 6.36
CA ASN A 34 -19.70 -23.49 6.01
C ASN A 34 -20.23 -23.52 4.57
N LYS A 35 -20.90 -22.43 4.13
CA LYS A 35 -21.52 -22.36 2.80
C LYS A 35 -20.50 -22.20 1.66
N THR A 36 -19.41 -21.45 1.90
CA THR A 36 -18.49 -21.05 0.81
C THR A 36 -17.34 -22.05 0.60
N LYS A 37 -17.30 -23.17 1.36
CA LYS A 37 -16.19 -24.14 1.31
C LYS A 37 -14.84 -23.43 1.34
N LEU A 38 -14.67 -22.46 2.24
CA LEU A 38 -13.44 -21.70 2.37
C LEU A 38 -12.30 -22.65 2.74
N ASN A 39 -11.23 -22.62 1.97
CA ASN A 39 -10.04 -23.40 2.27
C ASN A 39 -9.21 -22.68 3.35
N PHE A 40 -8.86 -23.38 4.39
CA PHE A 40 -7.96 -22.89 5.42
C PHE A 40 -6.48 -23.01 4.99
N PRO A 41 -5.56 -22.16 5.50
CA PRO A 41 -5.82 -21.09 6.47
C PRO A 41 -6.43 -19.82 5.85
N LEU A 42 -7.18 -19.05 6.67
CA LEU A 42 -7.75 -17.75 6.32
C LEU A 42 -7.04 -16.65 7.09
N ILE A 43 -6.89 -15.48 6.46
CA ILE A 43 -6.46 -14.25 7.13
C ILE A 43 -7.72 -13.44 7.47
N VAL A 44 -7.91 -13.16 8.75
CA VAL A 44 -8.95 -12.26 9.24
C VAL A 44 -8.30 -10.94 9.61
N MET A 45 -8.85 -9.84 9.14
CA MET A 45 -8.33 -8.51 9.40
C MET A 45 -9.45 -7.49 9.55
N ASP A 46 -9.16 -6.36 10.17
CA ASP A 46 -10.09 -5.25 10.25
C ASP A 46 -10.48 -4.74 8.86
N CYS A 47 -11.75 -4.33 8.73
CA CYS A 47 -12.21 -3.67 7.52
C CYS A 47 -11.64 -2.26 7.45
N LEU A 48 -10.88 -1.97 6.40
CA LEU A 48 -10.38 -0.64 6.11
C LEU A 48 -11.24 0.05 5.05
N TYR A 49 -11.23 1.37 5.02
CA TYR A 49 -12.13 2.22 4.26
C TYR A 49 -11.38 3.19 3.34
N GLY A 50 -12.12 3.73 2.36
CA GLY A 50 -11.62 4.74 1.44
C GLY A 50 -10.82 4.17 0.27
N PRO A 51 -10.20 5.04 -0.52
CA PRO A 51 -9.33 4.62 -1.62
C PRO A 51 -8.08 3.92 -1.10
N ILE A 52 -7.47 3.14 -1.97
CA ILE A 52 -6.16 2.54 -1.71
C ILE A 52 -5.11 3.57 -2.12
N TYR A 53 -4.16 3.79 -1.23
CA TYR A 53 -2.97 4.58 -1.49
C TYR A 53 -1.76 3.66 -1.62
N ASP A 54 -1.06 3.76 -2.75
CA ASP A 54 0.24 3.15 -2.94
C ASP A 54 1.31 4.14 -2.47
N ILE A 55 2.21 3.69 -1.64
CA ILE A 55 3.32 4.52 -1.16
C ILE A 55 4.62 3.92 -1.66
N ASP A 56 5.23 4.57 -2.65
CA ASP A 56 6.57 4.21 -3.08
C ASP A 56 7.59 4.74 -2.07
N ILE A 57 8.41 3.86 -1.54
CA ILE A 57 9.41 4.17 -0.51
C ILE A 57 10.78 3.73 -0.96
N LEU A 58 11.76 4.63 -0.86
CA LEU A 58 13.17 4.26 -0.80
C LEU A 58 13.66 4.41 0.64
N ALA A 59 14.22 3.35 1.17
CA ALA A 59 14.79 3.31 2.50
C ALA A 59 16.21 2.74 2.47
N TYR A 60 16.98 3.01 3.52
CA TYR A 60 18.27 2.39 3.73
C TYR A 60 18.55 2.22 5.22
N ARG A 61 18.81 0.99 5.65
CA ARG A 61 19.08 0.61 7.06
C ARG A 61 18.03 1.17 8.03
N GLY A 62 16.75 1.08 7.67
CA GLY A 62 15.65 1.57 8.49
C GLY A 62 15.41 3.10 8.42
N LYS A 63 16.21 3.85 7.66
CA LYS A 63 16.00 5.27 7.41
C LYS A 63 15.23 5.47 6.12
N LEU A 64 14.07 6.11 6.18
CA LEU A 64 13.29 6.48 5.01
C LEU A 64 13.96 7.67 4.32
N LEU A 65 14.30 7.53 3.04
CA LEU A 65 15.01 8.53 2.25
C LEU A 65 14.07 9.24 1.26
N GLN A 66 13.22 8.49 0.58
CA GLN A 66 12.27 9.04 -0.40
C GLN A 66 10.90 8.41 -0.23
N PHE A 67 9.87 9.19 -0.57
CA PHE A 67 8.49 8.84 -0.28
C PHE A 67 7.57 9.53 -1.28
N ALA A 68 6.79 8.75 -2.03
CA ALA A 68 5.78 9.25 -2.94
C ALA A 68 4.45 8.58 -2.67
N THR A 69 3.37 9.37 -2.55
CA THR A 69 2.03 8.86 -2.32
C THR A 69 1.23 8.91 -3.61
N ARG A 70 0.63 7.80 -3.99
CA ARG A 70 -0.30 7.67 -5.12
C ARG A 70 -1.65 7.17 -4.63
N GLU A 71 -2.73 7.79 -5.10
CA GLU A 71 -4.09 7.30 -4.91
C GLU A 71 -4.53 6.54 -6.14
N ARG A 72 -5.01 5.31 -5.99
CA ARG A 72 -5.58 4.53 -7.10
C ARG A 72 -6.92 5.13 -7.54
N ILE A 73 -7.09 5.32 -8.86
CA ILE A 73 -8.32 5.83 -9.45
C ILE A 73 -9.09 4.68 -10.10
N GLY A 74 -10.40 4.66 -9.88
CA GLY A 74 -11.30 3.65 -10.43
C GLY A 74 -11.22 2.32 -9.69
N PHE A 75 -11.88 1.30 -10.25
CA PHE A 75 -11.91 -0.01 -9.65
C PHE A 75 -10.52 -0.66 -9.76
N GLN A 76 -9.92 -0.97 -8.63
CA GLN A 76 -8.60 -1.60 -8.51
C GLN A 76 -7.45 -0.85 -9.22
N GLY A 77 -7.57 0.46 -9.42
CA GLY A 77 -6.54 1.24 -10.09
C GLY A 77 -6.52 1.12 -11.62
N VAL A 78 -7.54 0.52 -12.21
CA VAL A 78 -7.64 0.33 -13.69
C VAL A 78 -7.67 1.65 -14.45
N ARG A 79 -8.12 2.74 -13.83
CA ARG A 79 -8.17 4.08 -14.45
C ARG A 79 -6.94 4.94 -14.22
N GLY A 80 -5.93 4.42 -13.52
CA GLY A 80 -4.70 5.16 -13.26
C GLY A 80 -4.49 5.54 -11.80
N ASN A 81 -3.64 6.53 -11.58
CA ASN A 81 -3.37 7.05 -10.26
C ASN A 81 -3.26 8.59 -10.23
N ILE A 82 -3.47 9.14 -9.04
CA ILE A 82 -3.14 10.53 -8.70
C ILE A 82 -1.93 10.51 -7.78
N ILE A 83 -0.83 11.13 -8.19
CA ILE A 83 0.27 11.43 -7.28
C ILE A 83 -0.22 12.51 -6.35
N LYS A 84 -0.33 12.19 -5.09
CA LYS A 84 -0.87 13.09 -4.07
C LYS A 84 0.21 14.03 -3.55
N LYS A 85 -0.22 15.21 -3.20
CA LYS A 85 0.61 16.10 -2.40
C LYS A 85 0.98 15.44 -1.08
N PHE A 86 2.04 15.94 -0.48
CA PHE A 86 2.57 15.45 0.77
C PHE A 86 1.52 15.37 1.89
N ASN A 87 1.54 14.27 2.66
CA ASN A 87 0.68 14.04 3.81
C ASN A 87 1.50 13.52 5.00
N ASP A 88 1.55 14.29 6.07
CA ASP A 88 2.32 13.97 7.27
C ASP A 88 1.90 12.65 7.94
N LYS A 89 0.61 12.30 7.91
CA LYS A 89 0.12 11.06 8.52
C LYS A 89 0.70 9.83 7.84
N TYR A 90 0.74 9.85 6.49
CA TYR A 90 1.34 8.75 5.73
C TYR A 90 2.86 8.69 5.90
N LEU A 91 3.52 9.84 5.92
CA LEU A 91 4.95 9.88 6.19
C LEU A 91 5.29 9.34 7.58
N LYS A 92 4.51 9.70 8.61
CA LYS A 92 4.73 9.27 9.99
C LYS A 92 4.63 7.75 10.14
N ILE A 93 3.56 7.12 9.59
CA ILE A 93 3.41 5.67 9.64
C ILE A 93 4.50 4.97 8.83
N SER A 94 4.85 5.47 7.64
CA SER A 94 5.89 4.91 6.80
C SER A 94 7.27 4.98 7.46
N LYS A 95 7.64 6.12 8.06
CA LYS A 95 8.90 6.26 8.83
C LYS A 95 8.97 5.28 10.00
N LYS A 96 7.89 5.18 10.77
CA LYS A 96 7.82 4.25 11.92
C LYS A 96 8.02 2.80 11.46
N THR A 97 7.29 2.37 10.44
CA THR A 97 7.35 1.01 9.92
C THR A 97 8.72 0.70 9.31
N THR A 98 9.25 1.61 8.49
CA THR A 98 10.59 1.48 7.89
C THR A 98 11.67 1.30 8.96
N LYS A 99 11.59 2.06 10.06
CA LYS A 99 12.54 1.98 11.19
C LYS A 99 12.41 0.64 11.93
N ILE A 100 11.18 0.25 12.29
CA ILE A 100 10.93 -0.97 13.06
C ILE A 100 11.37 -2.23 12.29
N LEU A 101 11.05 -2.30 11.01
CA LEU A 101 11.38 -3.43 10.14
C LEU A 101 12.79 -3.34 9.54
N LYS A 102 13.56 -2.29 9.85
CA LYS A 102 14.92 -2.04 9.33
C LYS A 102 15.00 -2.15 7.81
N LEU A 103 13.97 -1.65 7.10
CA LEU A 103 13.84 -1.80 5.66
C LEU A 103 15.02 -1.13 4.92
N SER A 104 15.43 -1.74 3.80
CA SER A 104 16.40 -1.18 2.85
C SER A 104 15.95 -1.43 1.43
N TRP A 105 16.22 -0.47 0.53
CA TRP A 105 15.88 -0.43 -0.89
C TRP A 105 14.42 -0.01 -1.15
N LEU A 106 13.84 -0.44 -2.27
CA LEU A 106 12.49 -0.05 -2.69
C LEU A 106 11.41 -0.94 -2.10
N PHE A 107 10.37 -0.28 -1.61
CA PHE A 107 9.14 -0.91 -1.12
C PHE A 107 7.92 -0.20 -1.68
N ASP A 108 6.83 -0.93 -1.74
CA ASP A 108 5.50 -0.43 -2.04
C ASP A 108 4.57 -0.78 -0.88
N PHE A 109 4.04 0.23 -0.19
CA PHE A 109 3.07 0.05 0.89
C PHE A 109 1.68 0.35 0.37
N ASP A 110 0.75 -0.58 0.52
CA ASP A 110 -0.67 -0.32 0.34
C ASP A 110 -1.25 0.22 1.65
N ILE A 111 -1.85 1.40 1.60
CA ILE A 111 -2.48 2.06 2.76
C ILE A 111 -3.95 2.30 2.49
N MET A 112 -4.78 2.05 3.49
CA MET A 112 -6.19 2.46 3.58
C MET A 112 -6.42 3.12 4.94
N HIS A 113 -7.68 3.45 5.27
CA HIS A 113 -8.01 4.12 6.53
C HIS A 113 -8.89 3.24 7.42
N ASP A 114 -8.73 3.38 8.73
CA ASP A 114 -9.67 2.83 9.69
C ASP A 114 -10.97 3.68 9.75
N LYS A 115 -11.89 3.28 10.62
CA LYS A 115 -13.17 4.01 10.83
C LYS A 115 -12.99 5.46 11.29
N LYS A 116 -11.83 5.78 11.90
CA LYS A 116 -11.50 7.12 12.39
C LYS A 116 -10.75 7.96 11.36
N GLY A 117 -10.53 7.44 10.15
CA GLY A 117 -9.76 8.10 9.10
C GLY A 117 -8.24 8.10 9.36
N LEU A 118 -7.75 7.21 10.23
CA LEU A 118 -6.32 7.06 10.45
C LEU A 118 -5.73 6.05 9.44
N PRO A 119 -4.55 6.33 8.88
CA PRO A 119 -3.93 5.44 7.92
C PRO A 119 -3.49 4.13 8.56
N GLN A 120 -3.79 3.04 7.90
CA GLN A 120 -3.41 1.68 8.27
C GLN A 120 -2.70 1.02 7.09
N ILE A 121 -1.59 0.34 7.36
CA ILE A 121 -0.88 -0.43 6.33
C ILE A 121 -1.65 -1.72 6.08
N LEU A 122 -2.11 -1.90 4.85
CA LEU A 122 -2.80 -3.10 4.39
C LEU A 122 -1.80 -4.17 3.96
N GLU A 123 -0.75 -3.76 3.26
CA GLU A 123 0.25 -4.66 2.68
C GLU A 123 1.60 -3.94 2.55
N ILE A 124 2.68 -4.68 2.70
CA ILE A 124 4.04 -4.23 2.43
C ILE A 124 4.62 -5.15 1.36
N ASN A 125 4.93 -4.59 0.21
CA ASN A 125 5.54 -5.30 -0.90
C ASN A 125 7.05 -5.00 -0.93
N PRO A 126 7.94 -5.98 -0.72
CA PRO A 126 9.39 -5.79 -0.74
C PRO A 126 9.93 -5.70 -2.18
N ARG A 127 9.34 -4.83 -2.97
CA ARG A 127 9.64 -4.55 -4.37
C ARG A 127 9.07 -3.20 -4.77
N GLN A 128 9.50 -2.69 -5.91
CA GLN A 128 8.85 -1.54 -6.54
C GLN A 128 7.39 -1.85 -6.91
N SER A 129 6.54 -0.85 -6.88
CA SER A 129 5.17 -0.98 -7.38
C SER A 129 5.12 -1.12 -8.90
N GLY A 130 4.05 -1.75 -9.42
CA GLY A 130 3.83 -1.85 -10.86
C GLY A 130 3.63 -0.50 -11.56
N SER A 131 3.29 0.54 -10.81
CA SER A 131 3.03 1.90 -11.31
C SER A 131 4.04 2.95 -10.83
N ILE A 132 5.22 2.55 -10.38
CA ILE A 132 6.29 3.45 -9.90
C ILE A 132 6.69 4.51 -10.94
N PHE A 133 6.55 4.18 -12.24
CA PHE A 133 6.88 5.12 -13.31
C PHE A 133 6.08 6.43 -13.23
N ASN A 134 4.89 6.45 -12.62
CA ASN A 134 4.14 7.68 -12.37
C ASN A 134 4.84 8.56 -11.33
N SER A 135 5.45 7.97 -10.30
CA SER A 135 6.30 8.68 -9.34
C SER A 135 7.56 9.21 -10.03
N LEU A 136 8.19 8.42 -10.90
CA LEU A 136 9.37 8.85 -11.69
C LEU A 136 9.04 10.03 -12.61
N ARG A 137 7.91 9.98 -13.33
CA ARG A 137 7.39 11.09 -14.14
C ARG A 137 7.11 12.36 -13.34
N SER A 138 6.89 12.20 -12.03
CA SER A 138 6.71 13.31 -11.08
C SER A 138 8.02 13.77 -10.44
N ASN A 139 9.17 13.39 -11.04
CA ASN A 139 10.53 13.76 -10.63
C ASN A 139 10.97 13.18 -9.28
N PHE A 140 10.40 12.06 -8.83
CA PHE A 140 10.97 11.31 -7.73
C PHE A 140 12.16 10.47 -8.23
N PRO A 141 13.40 10.74 -7.76
CA PRO A 141 14.61 10.16 -8.36
C PRO A 141 14.95 8.79 -7.75
N PHE A 142 14.00 7.88 -7.60
CA PHE A 142 14.19 6.58 -6.94
C PHE A 142 15.36 5.80 -7.51
N TYR A 143 15.43 5.59 -8.82
CA TYR A 143 16.47 4.78 -9.43
C TYR A 143 17.85 5.44 -9.38
N LYS A 144 17.92 6.76 -9.62
CA LYS A 144 19.17 7.50 -9.44
C LYS A 144 19.67 7.38 -8.01
N SER A 145 18.76 7.44 -7.05
CA SER A 145 19.10 7.34 -5.62
C SER A 145 19.56 5.94 -5.22
N ILE A 146 19.01 4.89 -5.84
CA ILE A 146 19.50 3.52 -5.65
C ILE A 146 20.95 3.39 -6.14
N VAL A 147 21.22 3.88 -7.34
CA VAL A 147 22.59 3.89 -7.88
C VAL A 147 23.52 4.65 -6.94
N ASN A 148 23.13 5.84 -6.46
CA ASN A 148 23.92 6.62 -5.51
C ASN A 148 24.18 5.84 -4.22
N LEU A 149 23.19 5.13 -3.67
CA LEU A 149 23.37 4.29 -2.48
C LEU A 149 24.39 3.17 -2.71
N THR A 150 24.37 2.55 -3.90
CA THR A 150 25.30 1.48 -4.25
C THR A 150 26.74 1.97 -4.27
N TYR A 151 26.98 3.20 -4.73
CA TYR A 151 28.31 3.82 -4.75
C TYR A 151 28.64 4.64 -3.48
N ASN A 152 27.83 4.52 -2.41
CA ASN A 152 27.98 5.28 -1.17
C ASN A 152 28.01 6.82 -1.37
N THR A 153 27.35 7.31 -2.41
CA THR A 153 27.22 8.74 -2.68
C THR A 153 25.97 9.32 -2.00
N ASN A 154 25.91 10.64 -1.89
CA ASN A 154 24.83 11.31 -1.21
C ASN A 154 23.48 11.10 -1.92
N VAL A 155 22.44 10.75 -1.15
CA VAL A 155 21.08 10.56 -1.63
C VAL A 155 20.19 11.68 -1.08
N PRO A 156 19.56 12.48 -1.95
CA PRO A 156 18.68 13.54 -1.49
C PRO A 156 17.43 12.96 -0.82
N MET A 157 17.07 13.52 0.33
CA MET A 157 15.79 13.23 0.96
C MET A 157 14.68 13.96 0.21
N MET A 158 13.70 13.22 -0.29
CA MET A 158 12.60 13.79 -1.07
C MET A 158 11.24 13.22 -0.63
N PHE A 159 10.39 14.08 -0.09
CA PHE A 159 9.07 13.70 0.43
C PHE A 159 7.91 14.51 -0.13
N LYS A 160 8.17 15.60 -0.87
CA LYS A 160 7.13 16.60 -1.17
C LYS A 160 6.87 16.77 -2.65
N LEU A 161 5.59 16.80 -3.00
CA LEU A 161 5.06 17.48 -4.17
C LEU A 161 4.22 18.67 -3.71
N ASN A 162 4.30 19.77 -4.44
CA ASN A 162 3.52 20.98 -4.13
C ASN A 162 2.07 20.86 -4.60
N LYS A 163 1.81 20.04 -5.65
CA LYS A 163 0.48 19.85 -6.26
C LYS A 163 0.26 18.38 -6.59
N ASP A 164 -1.00 17.95 -6.58
CA ASP A 164 -1.39 16.64 -7.08
C ASP A 164 -1.13 16.56 -8.60
N LYS A 165 -0.70 15.39 -9.07
CA LYS A 165 -0.53 15.09 -10.50
C LYS A 165 -1.32 13.84 -10.86
N LYS A 166 -2.19 13.92 -11.86
CA LYS A 166 -3.04 12.82 -12.31
C LYS A 166 -2.44 12.14 -13.53
N TYR A 167 -2.36 10.82 -13.48
CA TYR A 167 -1.98 9.95 -14.58
C TYR A 167 -3.10 8.96 -14.85
N LEU A 168 -3.56 8.90 -16.09
CA LEU A 168 -4.55 7.95 -16.58
C LEU A 168 -3.84 6.87 -17.39
N ASN A 169 -4.33 5.64 -17.29
CA ASN A 169 -3.87 4.50 -18.09
C ASN A 169 -4.63 4.49 -19.42
#